data_4c7cf18a78701919058c7d114ea7b027
#
_entry.id   4c7cf18a78701919058c7d114ea7b027
#
_cell.length_a   1.000
_cell.length_b   1.000
_cell.length_c   1.000
_cell.angle_alpha   90.00
_cell.angle_beta   90.00
_cell.angle_gamma   90.00
#
_symmetry.space_group_name_H-M   'P 1'
#
loop_
_entity.id
_entity.type
_entity.pdbx_description
1 polymer ?
#
loop_
_entity_poly.entity_id
_entity_poly.type
_entity_poly.pdbx_seq_one_letter_code
_entity_poly.pdbx_strand_id
1 'polypeptide(L)'
;GVHSPKFEHEADPAALAAAVDRYDIKHPVLDDPELTTWQAYTARAWPTLVVIDPEGYIVAHLSGEGHVQGLTSLVRELVAEHEEKGTLHRGDGPYVPRPKTEGTFAFPGKAIELPTEFGPKNLFGTGSRTYLVSDTARHRILQVAEDLNTVLATYGGGEGGDKGYADGTG
;
A
#
# COMPACT_ATOMS: atom_id res chain seq x y z
N GLY A 1 -6.27 -4.07 10.16
CA GLY A 1 -6.79 -2.70 10.11
C GLY A 1 -8.31 -2.67 10.03
N VAL A 2 -8.88 -1.53 10.29
CA VAL A 2 -10.31 -1.26 10.10
C VAL A 2 -10.43 -0.03 9.22
N HIS A 3 -11.14 -0.16 8.11
CA HIS A 3 -11.46 0.95 7.23
C HIS A 3 -12.86 1.47 7.56
N SER A 4 -12.90 2.57 8.28
CA SER A 4 -14.11 3.30 8.60
C SER A 4 -14.12 4.57 7.75
N PRO A 5 -14.99 4.68 6.74
CA PRO A 5 -14.93 5.76 5.74
C PRO A 5 -15.21 7.12 6.38
N LYS A 6 -14.46 8.13 5.98
CA LYS A 6 -14.68 9.54 6.33
C LYS A 6 -15.57 10.25 5.31
N PHE A 7 -15.48 9.82 4.06
CA PHE A 7 -16.21 10.38 2.94
C PHE A 7 -17.03 9.31 2.25
N GLU A 8 -18.14 9.70 1.64
CA GLU A 8 -19.08 8.78 1.00
C GLU A 8 -18.44 7.87 -0.06
N HIS A 9 -17.51 8.41 -0.86
CA HIS A 9 -16.82 7.63 -1.90
C HIS A 9 -15.84 6.59 -1.36
N GLU A 10 -15.46 6.67 -0.09
CA GLU A 10 -14.61 5.68 0.58
C GLU A 10 -15.39 4.44 1.05
N ALA A 11 -16.73 4.54 1.09
CA ALA A 11 -17.58 3.42 1.49
C ALA A 11 -17.75 2.36 0.39
N ASP A 12 -17.18 2.58 -0.81
CA ASP A 12 -17.18 1.60 -1.89
C ASP A 12 -16.15 0.49 -1.62
N PRO A 13 -16.58 -0.79 -1.51
CA PRO A 13 -15.67 -1.92 -1.30
C PRO A 13 -14.60 -2.07 -2.40
N ALA A 14 -14.91 -1.67 -3.63
CA ALA A 14 -13.94 -1.69 -4.72
C ALA A 14 -12.83 -0.64 -4.52
N ALA A 15 -13.19 0.55 -4.04
CA ALA A 15 -12.24 1.59 -3.69
C ALA A 15 -11.33 1.15 -2.53
N LEU A 16 -11.88 0.50 -1.50
CA LEU A 16 -11.11 -0.09 -0.41
C LEU A 16 -10.13 -1.15 -0.92
N ALA A 17 -10.60 -2.09 -1.75
CA ALA A 17 -9.75 -3.13 -2.31
C ALA A 17 -8.58 -2.53 -3.11
N ALA A 18 -8.86 -1.52 -3.94
CA ALA A 18 -7.84 -0.81 -4.70
C ALA A 18 -6.84 -0.06 -3.79
N ALA A 19 -7.29 0.49 -2.66
CA ALA A 19 -6.41 1.14 -1.70
C ALA A 19 -5.49 0.12 -0.99
N VAL A 20 -6.02 -1.03 -0.57
CA VAL A 20 -5.24 -2.12 0.02
C VAL A 20 -4.12 -2.57 -0.92
N ASP A 21 -4.43 -2.74 -2.21
CA ASP A 21 -3.45 -3.12 -3.22
C ASP A 21 -2.42 -2.00 -3.47
N ARG A 22 -2.89 -0.75 -3.61
CA ARG A 22 -2.04 0.43 -3.87
C ARG A 22 -0.99 0.65 -2.79
N TYR A 23 -1.40 0.53 -1.53
CA TYR A 23 -0.54 0.75 -0.37
C TYR A 23 0.18 -0.51 0.10
N ASP A 24 0.04 -1.62 -0.64
CA ASP A 24 0.68 -2.91 -0.33
C ASP A 24 0.41 -3.36 1.12
N ILE A 25 -0.84 -3.24 1.56
CA ILE A 25 -1.24 -3.60 2.91
C ILE A 25 -1.16 -5.11 3.11
N LYS A 26 -0.35 -5.57 4.08
CA LYS A 26 -0.07 -7.00 4.33
C LYS A 26 -0.83 -7.58 5.53
N HIS A 27 -1.64 -6.81 6.18
CA HIS A 27 -2.47 -7.28 7.29
C HIS A 27 -3.95 -7.34 6.88
N PRO A 28 -4.81 -8.09 7.63
CA PRO A 28 -6.24 -8.08 7.40
C PRO A 28 -6.83 -6.67 7.50
N VAL A 29 -7.79 -6.35 6.64
CA VAL A 29 -8.55 -5.11 6.70
C VAL A 29 -10.03 -5.45 6.74
N LEU A 30 -10.71 -5.01 7.79
CA LEU A 30 -12.15 -5.05 7.94
C LEU A 30 -12.74 -3.80 7.28
N ASP A 31 -13.72 -4.01 6.42
CA ASP A 31 -14.53 -2.91 5.88
C ASP A 31 -15.66 -2.59 6.88
N ASP A 32 -15.74 -1.32 7.30
CA ASP A 32 -16.68 -0.84 8.33
C ASP A 32 -17.52 0.35 7.78
N PRO A 33 -18.25 0.16 6.66
CA PRO A 33 -18.97 1.24 5.99
C PRO A 33 -20.04 1.89 6.86
N GLU A 34 -20.64 1.12 7.78
CA GLU A 34 -21.67 1.58 8.71
C GLU A 34 -21.09 2.17 10.02
N LEU A 35 -19.77 2.29 10.13
CA LEU A 35 -19.07 2.78 11.32
C LEU A 35 -19.40 1.98 12.61
N THR A 36 -19.77 0.72 12.48
CA THR A 36 -20.13 -0.14 13.63
C THR A 36 -18.93 -0.39 14.53
N THR A 37 -17.81 -0.77 13.95
CA THR A 37 -16.55 -0.98 14.67
C THR A 37 -16.00 0.34 15.21
N TRP A 38 -16.08 1.41 14.41
CA TRP A 38 -15.75 2.76 14.83
C TRP A 38 -16.46 3.16 16.13
N GLN A 39 -17.77 2.94 16.19
CA GLN A 39 -18.59 3.27 17.38
C GLN A 39 -18.27 2.34 18.55
N ALA A 40 -18.14 1.03 18.31
CA ALA A 40 -17.84 0.06 19.36
C ALA A 40 -16.52 0.35 20.08
N TYR A 41 -15.51 0.80 19.34
CA TYR A 41 -14.21 1.20 19.89
C TYR A 41 -14.14 2.68 20.27
N THR A 42 -15.25 3.40 20.23
CA THR A 42 -15.33 4.84 20.58
C THR A 42 -14.32 5.72 19.83
N ALA A 43 -13.99 5.36 18.60
CA ALA A 43 -13.08 6.14 17.77
C ALA A 43 -13.69 7.52 17.46
N ARG A 44 -12.86 8.58 17.47
CA ARG A 44 -13.29 9.97 17.27
C ARG A 44 -12.42 10.73 16.28
N ALA A 45 -11.36 10.11 15.82
CA ALA A 45 -10.41 10.72 14.89
C ALA A 45 -9.80 9.67 13.96
N TRP A 46 -9.36 10.11 12.78
CA TRP A 46 -8.56 9.32 11.83
C TRP A 46 -7.11 9.79 11.89
N PRO A 47 -6.14 8.89 12.06
CA PRO A 47 -6.33 7.50 12.50
C PRO A 47 -6.63 7.39 14.00
N THR A 48 -7.22 6.26 14.40
CA THR A 48 -7.27 5.79 15.80
C THR A 48 -6.54 4.46 15.89
N LEU A 49 -5.70 4.31 16.90
CA LEU A 49 -4.95 3.09 17.18
C LEU A 49 -5.43 2.51 18.52
N VAL A 50 -5.86 1.26 18.50
CA VAL A 50 -6.27 0.54 19.70
C VAL A 50 -5.35 -0.65 19.87
N VAL A 51 -4.68 -0.75 21.01
CA VAL A 51 -3.85 -1.90 21.36
C VAL A 51 -4.65 -2.80 22.29
N ILE A 52 -4.77 -4.05 21.88
CA ILE A 52 -5.47 -5.09 22.64
C ILE A 52 -4.43 -6.14 22.99
N ASP A 53 -4.38 -6.51 24.27
CA ASP A 53 -3.46 -7.55 24.74
C ASP A 53 -3.92 -8.96 24.34
N PRO A 54 -3.09 -9.99 24.49
CA PRO A 54 -3.46 -11.38 24.20
C PRO A 54 -4.63 -11.94 25.02
N GLU A 55 -4.99 -11.31 26.13
CA GLU A 55 -6.13 -11.69 26.97
C GLU A 55 -7.42 -10.96 26.58
N GLY A 56 -7.34 -10.03 25.57
CA GLY A 56 -8.50 -9.32 25.00
C GLY A 56 -8.80 -7.97 25.66
N TYR A 57 -7.92 -7.45 26.51
CA TYR A 57 -8.11 -6.15 27.13
C TYR A 57 -7.52 -5.02 26.30
N ILE A 58 -8.23 -3.89 26.24
CA ILE A 58 -7.71 -2.67 25.63
C ILE A 58 -6.70 -2.05 26.60
N VAL A 59 -5.44 -1.99 26.20
CA VAL A 59 -4.33 -1.44 27.00
C VAL A 59 -3.89 -0.06 26.53
N ALA A 60 -4.23 0.33 25.31
CA ALA A 60 -4.02 1.70 24.82
C ALA A 60 -5.07 2.08 23.79
N HIS A 61 -5.42 3.37 23.79
CA HIS A 61 -6.31 4.00 22.82
C HIS A 61 -5.71 5.36 22.44
N LEU A 62 -5.23 5.49 21.20
CA LEU A 62 -4.45 6.61 20.74
C LEU A 62 -5.12 7.23 19.48
N SER A 63 -5.26 8.54 19.46
CA SER A 63 -5.84 9.27 18.35
C SER A 63 -4.77 10.10 17.64
N GLY A 64 -4.83 10.13 16.31
CA GLY A 64 -3.88 10.87 15.48
C GLY A 64 -2.62 10.07 15.10
N GLU A 65 -1.66 10.77 14.53
CA GLU A 65 -0.40 10.22 14.02
C GLU A 65 0.74 10.36 15.03
N GLY A 66 1.92 9.80 14.69
CA GLY A 66 3.16 10.03 15.44
C GLY A 66 3.42 9.09 16.61
N HIS A 67 2.63 8.04 16.79
CA HIS A 67 2.71 7.15 17.95
C HIS A 67 3.70 5.96 17.80
N VAL A 68 4.49 5.91 16.73
CA VAL A 68 5.31 4.74 16.36
C VAL A 68 6.27 4.32 17.48
N GLN A 69 6.99 5.27 18.10
CA GLN A 69 7.96 4.95 19.13
C GLN A 69 7.29 4.39 20.40
N GLY A 70 6.25 5.07 20.87
CA GLY A 70 5.49 4.64 22.04
C GLY A 70 4.84 3.27 21.85
N LEU A 71 4.22 3.05 20.69
CA LEU A 71 3.66 1.75 20.32
C LEU A 71 4.70 0.64 20.25
N THR A 72 5.88 0.94 19.69
CA THR A 72 6.96 -0.05 19.59
C THR A 72 7.42 -0.50 20.99
N SER A 73 7.54 0.44 21.95
CA SER A 73 7.89 0.11 23.33
C SER A 73 6.80 -0.69 24.01
N LEU A 74 5.55 -0.22 23.92
CA LEU A 74 4.39 -0.91 24.52
C LEU A 74 4.24 -2.33 24.00
N VAL A 75 4.35 -2.54 22.68
CA VAL A 75 4.23 -3.88 22.09
C VAL A 75 5.36 -4.80 22.57
N ARG A 76 6.59 -4.29 22.72
CA ARG A 76 7.70 -5.09 23.28
C ARG A 76 7.45 -5.49 24.73
N GLU A 77 6.93 -4.59 25.54
CA GLU A 77 6.59 -4.85 26.95
C GLU A 77 5.48 -5.90 27.04
N LEU A 78 4.39 -5.74 26.28
CA LEU A 78 3.29 -6.71 26.23
C LEU A 78 3.74 -8.09 25.76
N VAL A 79 4.58 -8.16 24.73
CA VAL A 79 5.13 -9.44 24.24
C VAL A 79 5.92 -10.13 25.35
N ALA A 80 6.80 -9.41 26.05
CA ALA A 80 7.60 -9.99 27.13
C ALA A 80 6.72 -10.45 28.31
N GLU A 81 5.76 -9.63 28.73
CA GLU A 81 4.84 -9.93 29.82
C GLU A 81 3.98 -11.18 29.51
N HIS A 82 3.37 -11.22 28.32
CA HIS A 82 2.48 -12.31 27.94
C HIS A 82 3.22 -13.60 27.55
N GLU A 83 4.50 -13.49 27.17
CA GLU A 83 5.38 -14.64 27.01
C GLU A 83 5.69 -15.28 28.38
N GLU A 84 6.00 -14.47 29.41
CA GLU A 84 6.19 -14.92 30.78
C GLU A 84 4.92 -15.53 31.40
N LYS A 85 3.75 -14.92 31.15
CA LYS A 85 2.44 -15.42 31.56
C LYS A 85 1.99 -16.67 30.82
N GLY A 86 2.59 -16.99 29.66
CA GLY A 86 2.17 -18.08 28.78
C GLY A 86 0.84 -17.81 28.04
N THR A 87 0.43 -16.56 27.92
CA THR A 87 -0.79 -16.12 27.22
C THR A 87 -0.52 -15.61 25.81
N LEU A 88 0.76 -15.48 25.40
CA LEU A 88 1.12 -15.08 24.07
C LEU A 88 1.02 -16.24 23.10
N HIS A 89 0.15 -16.13 22.11
CA HIS A 89 0.01 -17.10 21.03
C HIS A 89 0.70 -16.59 19.75
N ARG A 90 1.82 -17.26 19.39
CA ARG A 90 2.52 -17.02 18.13
C ARG A 90 2.00 -18.04 17.11
N GLY A 91 1.06 -17.65 16.30
CA GLY A 91 0.53 -18.50 15.23
C GLY A 91 0.70 -17.85 13.86
N ASP A 92 0.54 -18.64 12.81
CA ASP A 92 0.66 -18.18 11.43
C ASP A 92 -0.51 -17.27 10.99
N GLY A 93 -1.48 -17.04 11.84
CA GLY A 93 -2.66 -16.23 11.55
C GLY A 93 -3.45 -16.75 10.33
N PRO A 94 -4.73 -16.46 10.26
CA PRO A 94 -5.56 -16.90 9.12
C PRO A 94 -5.39 -16.00 7.88
N TYR A 95 -4.54 -14.97 7.92
CA TYR A 95 -4.46 -14.00 6.84
C TYR A 95 -3.51 -14.45 5.74
N VAL A 96 -4.08 -14.64 4.55
CA VAL A 96 -3.33 -14.82 3.31
C VAL A 96 -3.43 -13.53 2.51
N PRO A 97 -2.31 -12.84 2.24
CA PRO A 97 -2.32 -11.65 1.39
C PRO A 97 -2.90 -11.97 0.02
N ARG A 98 -3.63 -11.02 -0.56
CA ARG A 98 -4.08 -11.15 -1.94
C ARG A 98 -2.86 -11.25 -2.88
N PRO A 99 -2.98 -12.02 -3.99
CA PRO A 99 -1.95 -12.03 -5.00
C PRO A 99 -1.77 -10.60 -5.54
N LYS A 100 -0.53 -10.23 -5.85
CA LYS A 100 -0.24 -8.92 -6.46
C LYS A 100 -1.01 -8.77 -7.76
N THR A 101 -1.48 -7.57 -8.03
CA THR A 101 -2.16 -7.22 -9.29
C THR A 101 -1.25 -7.56 -10.47
N GLU A 102 -1.71 -8.43 -11.36
CA GLU A 102 -1.04 -8.73 -12.62
C GLU A 102 -1.33 -7.61 -13.64
N GLY A 103 -0.43 -7.45 -14.61
CA GLY A 103 -0.54 -6.45 -15.66
C GLY A 103 0.70 -5.59 -15.81
N THR A 104 0.76 -4.83 -16.90
CA THR A 104 1.90 -3.94 -17.21
C THR A 104 2.05 -2.84 -16.17
N PHE A 105 0.94 -2.31 -15.69
CA PHE A 105 0.88 -1.23 -14.70
C PHE A 105 0.19 -1.66 -13.42
N ALA A 106 0.61 -1.02 -12.31
CA ALA A 106 -0.09 -1.08 -11.03
C ALA A 106 -0.32 0.35 -10.51
N PHE A 107 -1.57 0.81 -10.59
CA PHE A 107 -2.00 2.16 -10.22
C PHE A 107 -1.22 3.28 -10.91
N PRO A 108 -1.28 3.38 -12.26
CA PRO A 108 -0.60 4.43 -13.00
C PRO A 108 -1.13 5.80 -12.58
N GLY A 109 -0.22 6.71 -12.21
CA GLY A 109 -0.58 8.04 -11.73
C GLY A 109 -0.66 9.07 -12.85
N LYS A 110 0.42 9.23 -13.61
CA LYS A 110 0.53 10.19 -14.72
C LYS A 110 1.18 9.53 -15.92
N ALA A 111 0.79 10.01 -17.12
CA ALA A 111 1.45 9.69 -18.37
C ALA A 111 1.78 10.97 -19.12
N ILE A 112 2.94 11.02 -19.76
CA ILE A 112 3.35 12.08 -20.67
C ILE A 112 3.82 11.48 -21.98
N GLU A 113 3.44 12.09 -23.09
CA GLU A 113 3.97 11.71 -24.40
C GLU A 113 5.40 12.23 -24.54
N LEU A 114 6.30 11.39 -25.02
CA LEU A 114 7.66 11.79 -25.36
C LEU A 114 7.76 12.23 -26.81
N PRO A 115 8.66 13.18 -27.12
CA PRO A 115 9.00 13.49 -28.50
C PRO A 115 9.39 12.22 -29.29
N THR A 116 8.98 12.13 -30.54
CA THR A 116 9.15 10.93 -31.38
C THR A 116 10.60 10.52 -31.59
N GLU A 117 11.55 11.42 -31.37
CA GLU A 117 12.98 11.14 -31.38
C GLU A 117 13.44 10.15 -30.31
N PHE A 118 12.68 10.03 -29.21
CA PHE A 118 12.93 9.07 -28.12
C PHE A 118 12.22 7.73 -28.31
N GLY A 119 11.40 7.59 -29.36
CA GLY A 119 10.71 6.34 -29.66
C GLY A 119 11.51 5.44 -30.61
N PRO A 120 11.14 4.15 -30.68
CA PRO A 120 11.69 3.23 -31.67
C PRO A 120 11.48 3.79 -33.07
N LYS A 121 12.50 3.74 -33.90
CA LYS A 121 12.42 4.18 -35.29
C LYS A 121 11.78 3.10 -36.16
N ASN A 122 10.82 3.49 -36.99
CA ASN A 122 10.24 2.63 -37.99
C ASN A 122 11.22 2.46 -39.20
N LEU A 123 10.84 1.64 -40.21
CA LEU A 123 11.62 1.40 -41.43
C LEU A 123 11.98 2.68 -42.19
N PHE A 124 11.27 3.78 -42.00
CA PHE A 124 11.49 5.07 -42.64
C PHE A 124 12.27 6.06 -41.79
N GLY A 125 12.79 5.64 -40.62
CA GLY A 125 13.57 6.47 -39.71
C GLY A 125 12.72 7.46 -38.89
N THR A 126 11.41 7.44 -38.99
CA THR A 126 10.48 8.21 -38.16
C THR A 126 10.28 7.51 -36.82
N GLY A 127 10.43 8.24 -35.73
CA GLY A 127 10.18 7.71 -34.40
C GLY A 127 8.69 7.44 -34.16
N SER A 128 8.39 6.39 -33.41
CA SER A 128 7.04 6.09 -32.97
C SER A 128 6.73 6.87 -31.70
N ARG A 129 5.45 7.13 -31.44
CA ARG A 129 5.01 7.71 -30.16
C ARG A 129 5.35 6.77 -29.02
N THR A 130 5.85 7.34 -27.95
CA THR A 130 6.09 6.63 -26.69
C THR A 130 5.64 7.49 -25.52
N TYR A 131 5.38 6.85 -24.42
CA TYR A 131 4.88 7.52 -23.22
C TYR A 131 5.74 7.15 -22.01
N LEU A 132 5.99 8.11 -21.13
CA LEU A 132 6.46 7.83 -19.79
C LEU A 132 5.25 7.76 -18.87
N VAL A 133 5.13 6.66 -18.14
CA VAL A 133 4.02 6.41 -17.23
C VAL A 133 4.57 6.15 -15.84
N SER A 134 4.10 6.91 -14.85
CA SER A 134 4.38 6.61 -13.45
C SER A 134 3.60 5.39 -13.00
N ASP A 135 4.27 4.28 -12.72
CA ASP A 135 3.71 3.04 -12.19
C ASP A 135 3.83 3.09 -10.66
N THR A 136 2.89 3.82 -10.04
CA THR A 136 2.99 4.31 -8.66
C THR A 136 3.12 3.20 -7.63
N ALA A 137 2.34 2.13 -7.73
CA ALA A 137 2.40 1.04 -6.76
C ALA A 137 3.67 0.19 -6.87
N ARG A 138 4.40 0.28 -7.99
CA ARG A 138 5.68 -0.42 -8.18
C ARG A 138 6.88 0.51 -8.10
N HIS A 139 6.67 1.77 -7.67
CA HIS A 139 7.72 2.79 -7.45
C HIS A 139 8.67 2.97 -8.63
N ARG A 140 8.13 2.96 -9.87
CA ARG A 140 8.90 3.03 -11.10
C ARG A 140 8.23 3.91 -12.15
N ILE A 141 9.00 4.30 -13.15
CA ILE A 141 8.51 4.93 -14.36
C ILE A 141 8.74 3.97 -15.53
N LEU A 142 7.73 3.73 -16.32
CA LEU A 142 7.82 2.91 -17.52
C LEU A 142 7.81 3.80 -18.75
N GLN A 143 8.75 3.57 -19.68
CA GLN A 143 8.59 4.02 -21.04
C GLN A 143 7.87 2.92 -21.83
N VAL A 144 6.74 3.26 -22.42
CA VAL A 144 5.91 2.31 -23.15
C VAL A 144 5.66 2.80 -24.57
N ALA A 145 5.41 1.84 -25.46
CA ALA A 145 5.03 2.12 -26.83
C ALA A 145 3.61 2.71 -26.93
N GLU A 146 3.19 3.06 -28.14
CA GLU A 146 1.88 3.66 -28.44
C GLU A 146 0.70 2.76 -28.02
N ASP A 147 0.91 1.44 -27.96
CA ASP A 147 -0.08 0.46 -27.52
C ASP A 147 -0.32 0.48 -25.99
N LEU A 148 0.44 1.30 -25.25
CA LEU A 148 0.41 1.42 -23.78
C LEU A 148 0.63 0.09 -23.04
N ASN A 149 1.12 -0.93 -23.69
CA ASN A 149 1.35 -2.26 -23.13
C ASN A 149 2.79 -2.75 -23.31
N THR A 150 3.41 -2.44 -24.43
CA THR A 150 4.80 -2.82 -24.71
C THR A 150 5.75 -1.93 -23.92
N VAL A 151 6.45 -2.49 -22.94
CA VAL A 151 7.46 -1.79 -22.13
C VAL A 151 8.77 -1.70 -22.92
N LEU A 152 9.26 -0.49 -23.13
CA LEU A 152 10.52 -0.19 -23.82
C LEU A 152 11.67 0.04 -22.85
N ALA A 153 11.40 0.67 -21.71
CA ALA A 153 12.37 0.89 -20.66
C ALA A 153 11.68 1.01 -19.30
N THR A 154 12.44 0.71 -18.24
CA THR A 154 12.01 0.84 -16.85
C THR A 154 13.01 1.69 -16.07
N TYR A 155 12.54 2.69 -15.34
CA TYR A 155 13.35 3.59 -14.52
C TYR A 155 12.89 3.51 -13.07
N GLY A 156 13.80 3.27 -12.14
CA GLY A 156 13.49 3.04 -10.74
C GLY A 156 12.88 1.66 -10.48
N GLY A 157 12.39 1.44 -9.25
CA GLY A 157 11.90 0.13 -8.83
C GLY A 157 13.03 -0.90 -8.77
N GLY A 158 13.57 -1.21 -7.56
CA GLY A 158 14.54 -2.30 -7.41
C GLY A 158 13.98 -3.65 -7.81
N GLU A 159 14.78 -4.70 -7.77
CA GLU A 159 14.30 -6.08 -7.92
C GLU A 159 13.21 -6.35 -6.87
N GLY A 160 11.97 -6.53 -7.33
CA GLY A 160 10.81 -6.71 -6.46
C GLY A 160 9.91 -5.47 -6.29
N GLY A 161 10.24 -4.31 -6.89
CA GLY A 161 9.44 -3.08 -6.79
C GLY A 161 9.67 -2.31 -5.48
N ASP A 162 10.84 -2.43 -4.90
CA ASP A 162 11.21 -1.76 -3.65
C ASP A 162 11.28 -0.24 -3.82
N LYS A 163 10.86 0.47 -2.77
CA LYS A 163 11.03 1.92 -2.66
C LYS A 163 12.51 2.25 -2.63
N GLY A 164 12.97 3.12 -3.51
CA GLY A 164 14.36 3.57 -3.53
C GLY A 164 14.48 5.08 -3.64
N TYR A 165 15.53 5.60 -3.03
CA TYR A 165 15.95 7.01 -3.14
C TYR A 165 17.37 7.12 -3.74
N ALA A 166 17.88 6.05 -4.33
CA ALA A 166 19.17 6.08 -4.97
C ALA A 166 19.07 6.76 -6.34
N ASP A 167 19.88 7.77 -6.58
CA ASP A 167 20.04 8.34 -7.90
C ASP A 167 20.68 7.29 -8.81
N GLY A 168 20.05 7.05 -9.96
CA GLY A 168 20.63 6.17 -10.96
C GLY A 168 21.93 6.77 -11.52
N THR A 169 22.95 5.97 -11.63
CA THR A 169 24.08 6.30 -12.51
C THR A 169 23.57 6.19 -13.93
N GLY A 170 23.42 7.34 -14.61
CA GLY A 170 23.03 7.42 -16.01
C GLY A 170 24.01 6.72 -16.96
#